data_d03534a10cf4778ab2f842418802ad5c
#
_entry.id   d03534a10cf4778ab2f842418802ad5c
#
_cell.length_a   1.000
_cell.length_b   1.000
_cell.length_c   1.000
_cell.angle_alpha   90.00
_cell.angle_beta   90.00
_cell.angle_gamma   90.00
#
_symmetry.space_group_name_H-M   'P 1'
#
loop_
_entity.id
_entity.type
_entity.pdbx_description
1 polymer ?
#
loop_
_entity_poly.entity_id
_entity_poly.type
_entity_poly.pdbx_seq_one_letter_code
_entity_poly.pdbx_strand_id
1 'polypeptide(L)'
;MKKYINHLYFKIKVAFFYWGVWLINQLIRPNCLDVKNIPIIINNRNRLTYMKMLISSLEKRGYNNIYIIDNDSTYPPLLDYYSKECIYPVFCLNKNVGYNALWDSGLIRKFRKNYFVYTDSDVVLSDECPADILEKAYSILGRYSKVHKVGPALEVKDIPEENWEFVWKTQSEFWEKTINEKHLLLYKARIDTTFALYRPFVTKHLGTLYPQIRMGYPYVAKHMPWYEKSNNLPEDSAYYLRMANRDSTWYKRD
;
A
#
# COMPACT_ATOMS: atom_id res chain seq x y z
N MET A 1 -26.86 25.21 -10.74
CA MET A 1 -27.41 24.13 -11.58
C MET A 1 -26.35 23.34 -12.31
N LYS A 2 -25.55 23.89 -13.25
CA LYS A 2 -24.48 23.17 -13.98
C LYS A 2 -23.51 22.35 -13.11
N LYS A 3 -23.05 22.88 -11.99
CA LYS A 3 -22.10 22.20 -11.09
C LYS A 3 -22.73 20.94 -10.42
N TYR A 4 -24.04 20.99 -10.15
CA TYR A 4 -24.79 19.87 -9.57
C TYR A 4 -25.02 18.74 -10.60
N ILE A 5 -25.33 19.12 -11.85
CA ILE A 5 -25.53 18.18 -12.95
C ILE A 5 -24.23 17.47 -13.29
N ASN A 6 -23.10 18.18 -13.32
CA ASN A 6 -21.78 17.57 -13.55
C ASN A 6 -21.37 16.60 -12.42
N HIS A 7 -21.71 16.93 -11.17
CA HIS A 7 -21.43 16.06 -10.03
C HIS A 7 -22.30 14.78 -10.06
N LEU A 8 -23.58 14.91 -10.41
CA LEU A 8 -24.50 13.79 -10.57
C LEU A 8 -24.06 12.87 -11.73
N TYR A 9 -23.71 13.46 -12.86
CA TYR A 9 -23.21 12.74 -14.03
C TYR A 9 -21.91 11.98 -13.72
N PHE A 10 -21.00 12.59 -12.97
CA PHE A 10 -19.79 11.93 -12.50
C PHE A 10 -20.10 10.74 -11.57
N LYS A 11 -21.01 10.90 -10.61
CA LYS A 11 -21.45 9.81 -9.73
C LYS A 11 -22.06 8.64 -10.49
N ILE A 12 -22.88 8.93 -11.50
CA ILE A 12 -23.52 7.91 -12.35
C ILE A 12 -22.46 7.15 -13.15
N LYS A 13 -21.52 7.85 -13.81
CA LYS A 13 -20.41 7.21 -14.54
C LYS A 13 -19.57 6.31 -13.63
N VAL A 14 -19.28 6.78 -12.45
CA VAL A 14 -18.53 6.02 -11.45
C VAL A 14 -19.31 4.79 -11.01
N ALA A 15 -20.61 4.89 -10.75
CA ALA A 15 -21.46 3.75 -10.39
C ALA A 15 -21.53 2.70 -11.52
N PHE A 16 -21.70 3.12 -12.76
CA PHE A 16 -21.68 2.22 -13.93
C PHE A 16 -20.33 1.51 -14.11
N PHE A 17 -19.24 2.25 -13.98
CA PHE A 17 -17.90 1.66 -14.06
C PHE A 17 -17.70 0.58 -12.98
N TYR A 18 -18.18 0.83 -11.78
CA TYR A 18 -18.09 -0.13 -10.67
C TYR A 18 -18.94 -1.36 -10.87
N TRP A 19 -20.14 -1.17 -11.35
CA TRP A 19 -20.99 -2.29 -11.67
C TRP A 19 -20.31 -3.19 -12.71
N GLY A 20 -19.69 -2.59 -13.73
CA GLY A 20 -18.87 -3.30 -14.71
C GLY A 20 -17.67 -4.02 -14.10
N VAL A 21 -16.89 -3.35 -13.24
CA VAL A 21 -15.76 -3.97 -12.52
C VAL A 21 -16.24 -5.08 -11.59
N TRP A 22 -17.35 -4.88 -10.87
CA TRP A 22 -17.95 -5.91 -10.04
C TRP A 22 -18.38 -7.14 -10.86
N LEU A 23 -19.07 -6.93 -11.98
CA LEU A 23 -19.50 -8.00 -12.87
C LEU A 23 -18.30 -8.79 -13.42
N ILE A 24 -17.28 -8.08 -13.89
CA ILE A 24 -16.03 -8.68 -14.35
C ILE A 24 -15.40 -9.52 -13.24
N ASN A 25 -15.33 -9.01 -12.01
CA ASN A 25 -14.77 -9.75 -10.87
C ASN A 25 -15.62 -10.96 -10.45
N GLN A 26 -16.92 -10.99 -10.76
CA GLN A 26 -17.75 -12.19 -10.56
C GLN A 26 -17.50 -13.25 -11.64
N LEU A 27 -17.24 -12.80 -12.87
CA LEU A 27 -16.99 -13.68 -14.02
C LEU A 27 -15.56 -14.22 -14.06
N ILE A 28 -14.58 -13.41 -13.65
CA ILE A 28 -13.15 -13.77 -13.61
C ILE A 28 -12.79 -14.17 -12.17
N ARG A 29 -13.49 -15.12 -11.57
CA ARG A 29 -12.97 -15.79 -10.36
C ARG A 29 -11.95 -16.81 -10.85
N PRO A 30 -10.65 -16.62 -10.60
CA PRO A 30 -9.70 -17.70 -10.86
C PRO A 30 -10.10 -18.88 -9.98
N ASN A 31 -10.42 -20.02 -10.59
CA ASN A 31 -10.85 -21.24 -9.89
C ASN A 31 -9.75 -21.81 -8.97
N CYS A 32 -8.53 -21.34 -9.11
CA CYS A 32 -7.40 -21.66 -8.25
C CYS A 32 -6.38 -20.51 -8.33
N LEU A 33 -6.50 -19.51 -7.45
CA LEU A 33 -5.49 -18.46 -7.33
C LEU A 33 -4.43 -18.96 -6.36
N ASP A 34 -3.22 -19.14 -6.85
CA ASP A 34 -2.06 -19.26 -5.98
C ASP A 34 -1.75 -17.88 -5.38
N VAL A 35 -2.22 -17.69 -4.15
CA VAL A 35 -2.11 -16.39 -3.45
C VAL A 35 -0.65 -16.01 -3.20
N LYS A 36 0.26 -16.99 -3.06
CA LYS A 36 1.70 -16.75 -2.89
C LYS A 36 2.34 -16.15 -4.15
N ASN A 37 1.73 -16.38 -5.31
CA ASN A 37 2.19 -15.84 -6.60
C ASN A 37 1.52 -14.52 -7.01
N ILE A 38 0.71 -13.91 -6.14
CA ILE A 38 0.19 -12.56 -6.38
C ILE A 38 1.36 -11.57 -6.49
N PRO A 39 1.44 -10.75 -7.56
CA PRO A 39 2.51 -9.78 -7.70
C PRO A 39 2.42 -8.69 -6.63
N ILE A 40 3.55 -8.42 -5.98
CA ILE A 40 3.71 -7.36 -4.98
C ILE A 40 4.57 -6.26 -5.60
N ILE A 41 3.99 -5.08 -5.78
CA ILE A 41 4.63 -3.94 -6.42
C ILE A 41 4.99 -2.91 -5.34
N ILE A 42 6.29 -2.68 -5.17
CA ILE A 42 6.87 -1.75 -4.19
C ILE A 42 7.21 -0.45 -4.91
N ASN A 43 6.61 0.66 -4.51
CA ASN A 43 6.99 1.99 -4.94
C ASN A 43 8.13 2.50 -4.05
N ASN A 44 9.30 2.71 -4.64
CA ASN A 44 10.48 3.14 -3.90
C ASN A 44 11.07 4.43 -4.46
N ARG A 45 11.55 5.29 -3.56
CA ARG A 45 12.38 6.45 -3.89
C ARG A 45 13.37 6.72 -2.78
N ASN A 46 14.66 6.55 -3.07
CA ASN A 46 15.77 6.83 -2.15
C ASN A 46 15.71 6.10 -0.79
N ARG A 47 14.95 4.99 -0.67
CA ARG A 47 14.80 4.19 0.54
C ARG A 47 15.42 2.81 0.32
N LEU A 48 16.60 2.56 0.84
CA LEU A 48 17.28 1.26 0.78
C LEU A 48 16.95 0.41 2.00
N THR A 49 17.11 0.99 3.19
CA THR A 49 17.00 0.28 4.47
C THR A 49 15.61 -0.34 4.64
N TYR A 50 14.57 0.48 4.53
CA TYR A 50 13.20 -0.01 4.75
C TYR A 50 12.70 -0.89 3.61
N MET A 51 13.12 -0.62 2.37
CA MET A 51 12.82 -1.50 1.25
C MET A 51 13.40 -2.91 1.47
N LYS A 52 14.64 -3.03 1.92
CA LYS A 52 15.26 -4.34 2.25
C LYS A 52 14.52 -5.02 3.41
N MET A 53 14.11 -4.29 4.44
CA MET A 53 13.29 -4.81 5.54
C MET A 53 11.93 -5.33 5.05
N LEU A 54 11.24 -4.58 4.19
CA LEU A 54 9.97 -5.00 3.60
C LEU A 54 10.17 -6.28 2.78
N ILE A 55 11.13 -6.32 1.88
CA ILE A 55 11.45 -7.49 1.06
C ILE A 55 11.70 -8.71 1.95
N SER A 56 12.59 -8.58 2.94
CA SER A 56 12.88 -9.67 3.89
C SER A 56 11.62 -10.13 4.65
N SER A 57 10.74 -9.21 5.04
CA SER A 57 9.49 -9.57 5.73
C SER A 57 8.52 -10.35 4.83
N LEU A 58 8.53 -10.07 3.52
CA LEU A 58 7.74 -10.78 2.51
C LEU A 58 8.32 -12.17 2.22
N GLU A 59 9.62 -12.26 2.01
CA GLU A 59 10.34 -13.52 1.75
C GLU A 59 10.18 -14.52 2.89
N LYS A 60 10.30 -14.07 4.15
CA LYS A 60 10.04 -14.90 5.35
C LYS A 60 8.64 -15.51 5.37
N ARG A 61 7.68 -14.89 4.68
CA ARG A 61 6.29 -15.37 4.55
C ARG A 61 6.02 -16.13 3.26
N GLY A 62 7.07 -16.35 2.43
CA GLY A 62 6.98 -17.06 1.16
C GLY A 62 6.40 -16.24 0.01
N TYR A 63 6.41 -14.91 0.09
CA TYR A 63 5.98 -14.02 -0.98
C TYR A 63 7.21 -13.54 -1.77
N ASN A 64 7.44 -14.14 -2.94
CA ASN A 64 8.65 -13.89 -3.74
C ASN A 64 8.35 -13.26 -5.11
N ASN A 65 7.07 -13.07 -5.48
CA ASN A 65 6.70 -12.42 -6.74
C ASN A 65 6.70 -10.89 -6.59
N ILE A 66 7.88 -10.33 -6.37
CA ILE A 66 8.10 -8.93 -6.03
C ILE A 66 8.58 -8.16 -7.26
N TYR A 67 8.08 -6.93 -7.40
CA TYR A 67 8.48 -5.95 -8.42
C TYR A 67 8.74 -4.61 -7.73
N ILE A 68 9.77 -3.90 -8.16
CA ILE A 68 10.13 -2.58 -7.63
C ILE A 68 9.90 -1.54 -8.72
N ILE A 69 9.22 -0.45 -8.36
CA ILE A 69 9.16 0.77 -9.16
C ILE A 69 10.14 1.75 -8.52
N ASP A 70 11.23 2.04 -9.20
CA ASP A 70 12.12 3.12 -8.79
C ASP A 70 11.59 4.45 -9.33
N ASN A 71 11.15 5.30 -8.41
CA ASN A 71 10.47 6.56 -8.70
C ASN A 71 11.48 7.73 -8.68
N ASP A 72 12.53 7.63 -9.53
CA ASP A 72 13.57 8.64 -9.69
C ASP A 72 14.51 8.74 -8.48
N SER A 73 15.09 7.61 -8.09
CA SER A 73 16.09 7.58 -7.01
C SER A 73 17.45 8.08 -7.48
N THR A 74 18.14 8.76 -6.56
CA THR A 74 19.48 9.31 -6.77
C THR A 74 20.45 8.92 -5.65
N TYR A 75 20.00 8.14 -4.65
CA TYR A 75 20.83 7.66 -3.55
C TYR A 75 21.80 6.58 -4.04
N PRO A 76 23.14 6.85 -4.06
CA PRO A 76 24.10 5.96 -4.70
C PRO A 76 24.12 4.54 -4.15
N PRO A 77 24.04 4.27 -2.81
CA PRO A 77 24.00 2.91 -2.30
C PRO A 77 22.76 2.12 -2.76
N LEU A 78 21.61 2.77 -2.99
CA LEU A 78 20.42 2.13 -3.52
C LEU A 78 20.61 1.73 -4.98
N LEU A 79 21.20 2.62 -5.80
CA LEU A 79 21.47 2.34 -7.22
C LEU A 79 22.48 1.19 -7.37
N ASP A 80 23.48 1.17 -6.48
CA ASP A 80 24.45 0.08 -6.40
C ASP A 80 23.78 -1.25 -6.02
N TYR A 81 22.90 -1.25 -5.01
CA TYR A 81 22.10 -2.41 -4.65
C TYR A 81 21.26 -2.92 -5.84
N TYR A 82 20.60 -2.06 -6.58
CA TYR A 82 19.80 -2.46 -7.74
C TYR A 82 20.65 -3.14 -8.82
N SER A 83 21.89 -2.69 -9.01
CA SER A 83 22.76 -3.20 -10.06
C SER A 83 23.50 -4.49 -9.69
N LYS A 84 23.75 -4.75 -8.39
CA LYS A 84 24.64 -5.83 -7.94
C LYS A 84 23.96 -6.92 -7.12
N GLU A 85 22.94 -6.56 -6.33
CA GLU A 85 22.39 -7.47 -5.32
C GLU A 85 20.89 -7.78 -5.53
N CYS A 86 20.13 -6.85 -6.12
CA CYS A 86 18.69 -6.98 -6.23
C CYS A 86 18.33 -8.06 -7.27
N ILE A 87 17.66 -9.12 -6.80
CA ILE A 87 17.20 -10.23 -7.67
C ILE A 87 15.81 -9.96 -8.28
N TYR A 88 15.12 -8.91 -7.85
CA TYR A 88 13.77 -8.58 -8.30
C TYR A 88 13.77 -7.58 -9.46
N PRO A 89 12.82 -7.66 -10.39
CA PRO A 89 12.70 -6.69 -11.48
C PRO A 89 12.50 -5.26 -10.95
N VAL A 90 13.34 -4.33 -11.41
CA VAL A 90 13.26 -2.90 -11.10
C VAL A 90 12.82 -2.12 -12.34
N PHE A 91 11.75 -1.34 -12.23
CA PHE A 91 11.24 -0.43 -13.26
C PHE A 91 11.68 1.00 -12.92
N CYS A 92 12.74 1.48 -13.53
CA CYS A 92 13.24 2.85 -13.34
C CYS A 92 12.39 3.84 -14.16
N LEU A 93 11.77 4.82 -13.49
CA LEU A 93 10.88 5.79 -14.14
C LEU A 93 11.60 7.03 -14.70
N ASN A 94 12.81 7.30 -14.27
CA ASN A 94 13.62 8.48 -14.63
C ASN A 94 12.93 9.83 -14.35
N LYS A 95 11.88 9.83 -13.56
CA LYS A 95 11.20 11.01 -13.01
C LYS A 95 10.32 10.61 -11.85
N ASN A 96 10.22 11.50 -10.85
CA ASN A 96 9.30 11.32 -9.74
C ASN A 96 7.86 11.63 -10.17
N VAL A 97 6.99 10.62 -10.14
CA VAL A 97 5.55 10.73 -10.45
C VAL A 97 4.68 10.60 -9.19
N GLY A 98 5.29 10.61 -7.99
CA GLY A 98 4.59 10.58 -6.71
C GLY A 98 4.11 9.19 -6.28
N TYR A 99 3.25 9.17 -5.29
CA TYR A 99 2.79 7.95 -4.61
C TYR A 99 1.90 7.04 -5.48
N ASN A 100 1.33 7.55 -6.56
CA ASN A 100 0.56 6.74 -7.53
C ASN A 100 1.41 6.21 -8.69
N ALA A 101 2.71 5.98 -8.49
CA ALA A 101 3.66 5.63 -9.53
C ALA A 101 3.20 4.46 -10.42
N LEU A 102 2.58 3.44 -9.85
CA LEU A 102 2.04 2.30 -10.62
C LEU A 102 1.05 2.73 -11.72
N TRP A 103 0.17 3.68 -11.42
CA TRP A 103 -0.86 4.17 -12.36
C TRP A 103 -0.32 5.25 -13.29
N ASP A 104 0.41 6.21 -12.74
CA ASP A 104 0.86 7.40 -13.46
C ASP A 104 1.99 7.12 -14.46
N SER A 105 2.77 6.06 -14.23
CA SER A 105 3.73 5.52 -15.20
C SER A 105 3.08 4.65 -16.28
N GLY A 106 1.84 4.22 -16.07
CA GLY A 106 1.16 3.25 -16.94
C GLY A 106 1.54 1.79 -16.70
N LEU A 107 2.43 1.48 -15.76
CA LEU A 107 2.85 0.12 -15.41
C LEU A 107 1.69 -0.76 -14.93
N ILE A 108 0.62 -0.16 -14.40
CA ILE A 108 -0.62 -0.85 -14.02
C ILE A 108 -1.17 -1.76 -15.12
N ARG A 109 -0.90 -1.46 -16.41
CA ARG A 109 -1.35 -2.28 -17.54
C ARG A 109 -0.82 -3.71 -17.50
N LYS A 110 0.35 -3.93 -16.88
CA LYS A 110 0.97 -5.26 -16.70
C LYS A 110 0.25 -6.09 -15.63
N PHE A 111 -0.32 -5.45 -14.61
CA PHE A 111 -0.82 -6.13 -13.40
C PHE A 111 -2.35 -6.12 -13.28
N ARG A 112 -3.04 -5.12 -13.83
CA ARG A 112 -4.46 -4.83 -13.57
C ARG A 112 -5.45 -5.94 -13.92
N LYS A 113 -5.08 -6.94 -14.71
CA LYS A 113 -5.97 -8.05 -15.08
C LYS A 113 -6.15 -9.08 -13.96
N ASN A 114 -5.26 -9.09 -12.99
CA ASN A 114 -5.26 -9.99 -11.84
C ASN A 114 -5.29 -9.20 -10.53
N TYR A 115 -5.37 -9.92 -9.41
CA TYR A 115 -5.09 -9.35 -8.11
C TYR A 115 -3.62 -8.94 -8.03
N PHE A 116 -3.34 -7.87 -7.34
CA PHE A 116 -1.98 -7.39 -7.10
C PHE A 116 -1.90 -6.67 -5.76
N VAL A 117 -0.73 -6.65 -5.16
CA VAL A 117 -0.42 -5.79 -4.00
C VAL A 117 0.31 -4.55 -4.49
N TYR A 118 -0.03 -3.40 -3.94
CA TYR A 118 0.74 -2.17 -4.10
C TYR A 118 1.05 -1.58 -2.74
N THR A 119 2.30 -1.14 -2.54
CA THR A 119 2.79 -0.62 -1.26
C THR A 119 3.92 0.38 -1.46
N ASP A 120 4.07 1.31 -0.50
CA ASP A 120 5.30 2.09 -0.37
C ASP A 120 6.39 1.22 0.27
N SER A 121 7.64 1.58 0.05
CA SER A 121 8.82 0.79 0.47
C SER A 121 9.11 0.85 1.97
N ASP A 122 8.48 1.77 2.68
CA ASP A 122 8.67 2.00 4.12
C ASP A 122 7.54 1.45 5.01
N VAL A 123 6.68 0.60 4.43
CA VAL A 123 5.61 -0.11 5.14
C VAL A 123 5.96 -1.58 5.29
N VAL A 124 6.45 -1.97 6.45
CA VAL A 124 6.95 -3.33 6.74
C VAL A 124 5.92 -4.11 7.54
N LEU A 125 5.63 -5.36 7.15
CA LEU A 125 4.75 -6.24 7.93
C LEU A 125 5.37 -6.50 9.31
N SER A 126 4.59 -6.36 10.39
CA SER A 126 5.09 -6.62 11.75
C SER A 126 5.52 -8.08 11.92
N ASP A 127 6.41 -8.35 12.87
CA ASP A 127 6.92 -9.72 13.06
C ASP A 127 5.79 -10.68 13.47
N GLU A 128 4.79 -10.20 14.22
CA GLU A 128 3.61 -10.95 14.65
C GLU A 128 2.59 -11.14 13.51
N CYS A 129 2.72 -10.42 12.41
CA CYS A 129 1.80 -10.55 11.28
C CYS A 129 1.91 -11.96 10.68
N PRO A 130 0.80 -12.73 10.64
CA PRO A 130 0.81 -14.09 10.12
C PRO A 130 1.23 -14.18 8.66
N ALA A 131 1.79 -15.34 8.28
CA ALA A 131 2.26 -15.59 6.92
C ALA A 131 1.12 -15.72 5.88
N ASP A 132 -0.13 -15.88 6.33
CA ASP A 132 -1.33 -16.00 5.50
C ASP A 132 -2.04 -14.65 5.24
N ILE A 133 -1.32 -13.53 5.37
CA ILE A 133 -1.92 -12.20 5.24
C ILE A 133 -2.62 -11.98 3.89
N LEU A 134 -2.07 -12.45 2.78
CA LEU A 134 -2.70 -12.29 1.46
C LEU A 134 -3.88 -13.23 1.28
N GLU A 135 -3.81 -14.46 1.80
CA GLU A 135 -4.92 -15.41 1.85
C GLU A 135 -6.10 -14.83 2.63
N LYS A 136 -5.81 -14.20 3.77
CA LYS A 136 -6.81 -13.52 4.58
C LYS A 136 -7.42 -12.32 3.85
N ALA A 137 -6.59 -11.46 3.27
CA ALA A 137 -7.06 -10.31 2.49
C ALA A 137 -7.91 -10.74 1.28
N TYR A 138 -7.50 -11.80 0.58
CA TYR A 138 -8.24 -12.37 -0.55
C TYR A 138 -9.60 -12.92 -0.11
N SER A 139 -9.65 -13.66 1.00
CA SER A 139 -10.90 -14.17 1.59
C SER A 139 -11.85 -13.03 1.96
N ILE A 140 -11.35 -11.93 2.54
CA ILE A 140 -12.16 -10.74 2.87
C ILE A 140 -12.68 -10.08 1.59
N LEU A 141 -11.87 -9.91 0.56
CA LEU A 141 -12.34 -9.43 -0.73
C LEU A 141 -13.45 -10.33 -1.31
N GLY A 142 -13.36 -11.65 -1.15
CA GLY A 142 -14.40 -12.60 -1.57
C GLY A 142 -15.75 -12.34 -0.90
N ARG A 143 -15.75 -12.04 0.41
CA ARG A 143 -16.96 -11.77 1.19
C ARG A 143 -17.55 -10.38 0.98
N TYR A 144 -16.70 -9.37 0.81
CA TYR A 144 -17.13 -7.97 0.68
C TYR A 144 -17.01 -7.49 -0.78
N SER A 145 -17.97 -7.86 -1.61
CA SER A 145 -17.93 -7.62 -3.08
C SER A 145 -17.77 -6.16 -3.49
N LYS A 146 -18.21 -5.22 -2.65
CA LYS A 146 -18.08 -3.77 -2.90
C LYS A 146 -16.73 -3.19 -2.48
N VAL A 147 -15.92 -3.93 -1.71
CA VAL A 147 -14.59 -3.50 -1.26
C VAL A 147 -13.59 -3.69 -2.39
N HIS A 148 -12.78 -2.68 -2.68
CA HIS A 148 -11.84 -2.75 -3.80
C HIS A 148 -10.40 -3.09 -3.39
N LYS A 149 -10.04 -2.85 -2.15
CA LYS A 149 -8.75 -3.29 -1.58
C LYS A 149 -8.86 -3.60 -0.09
N VAL A 150 -8.00 -4.51 0.35
CA VAL A 150 -7.85 -4.93 1.75
C VAL A 150 -6.36 -4.93 2.10
N GLY A 151 -6.02 -4.39 3.26
CA GLY A 151 -4.64 -4.38 3.75
C GLY A 151 -4.57 -4.41 5.26
N PRO A 152 -3.38 -4.52 5.85
CA PRO A 152 -3.18 -4.42 7.29
C PRO A 152 -3.55 -3.03 7.80
N ALA A 153 -3.96 -2.94 9.06
CA ALA A 153 -3.90 -1.67 9.78
C ALA A 153 -2.43 -1.33 10.08
N LEU A 154 -2.15 -0.05 10.25
CA LEU A 154 -0.81 0.38 10.67
C LEU A 154 -0.71 0.30 12.19
N GLU A 155 0.38 -0.29 12.67
CA GLU A 155 0.66 -0.42 14.10
C GLU A 155 0.75 0.95 14.77
N VAL A 156 0.10 1.09 15.91
CA VAL A 156 0.06 2.35 16.69
C VAL A 156 0.35 2.15 18.18
N LYS A 157 0.48 0.90 18.65
CA LYS A 157 0.66 0.61 20.08
C LYS A 157 2.09 0.79 20.57
N ASP A 158 3.07 0.55 19.69
CA ASP A 158 4.49 0.56 20.02
C ASP A 158 5.25 1.75 19.40
N ILE A 159 4.54 2.79 19.03
CA ILE A 159 5.14 4.03 18.50
C ILE A 159 5.95 4.72 19.60
N PRO A 160 7.19 5.18 19.32
CA PRO A 160 7.97 5.97 20.26
C PRO A 160 7.19 7.18 20.78
N GLU A 161 7.34 7.48 22.07
CA GLU A 161 6.58 8.54 22.75
C GLU A 161 6.68 9.88 22.03
N GLU A 162 7.86 10.22 21.51
CA GLU A 162 8.12 11.48 20.77
C GLU A 162 7.28 11.62 19.49
N ASN A 163 6.82 10.50 18.89
CA ASN A 163 6.03 10.48 17.66
C ASN A 163 4.56 10.11 17.90
N TRP A 164 4.23 9.60 19.09
CA TRP A 164 2.94 8.98 19.38
C TRP A 164 1.76 9.95 19.16
N GLU A 165 1.82 11.16 19.69
CA GLU A 165 0.72 12.14 19.58
C GLU A 165 0.40 12.47 18.13
N PHE A 166 1.44 12.72 17.32
CA PHE A 166 1.29 13.01 15.89
C PHE A 166 0.69 11.82 15.14
N VAL A 167 1.21 10.61 15.37
CA VAL A 167 0.72 9.40 14.73
C VAL A 167 -0.72 9.12 15.13
N TRP A 168 -1.03 9.18 16.42
CA TRP A 168 -2.38 8.94 16.93
C TRP A 168 -3.41 9.92 16.36
N LYS A 169 -3.08 11.20 16.31
CA LYS A 169 -3.92 12.24 15.71
C LYS A 169 -4.29 11.94 14.25
N THR A 170 -3.38 11.31 13.50
CA THR A 170 -3.59 11.00 12.08
C THR A 170 -4.21 9.62 11.83
N GLN A 171 -4.09 8.70 12.78
CA GLN A 171 -4.50 7.30 12.61
C GLN A 171 -5.74 6.89 13.41
N SER A 172 -6.08 7.61 14.48
CA SER A 172 -7.19 7.21 15.39
C SER A 172 -8.50 6.97 14.66
N GLU A 173 -8.87 7.84 13.71
CA GLU A 173 -10.10 7.69 12.91
C GLU A 173 -10.21 6.36 12.16
N PHE A 174 -9.06 5.73 11.84
CA PHE A 174 -9.03 4.48 11.08
C PHE A 174 -9.27 3.23 11.94
N TRP A 175 -9.31 3.41 13.27
CA TRP A 175 -9.57 2.36 14.25
C TRP A 175 -10.99 2.43 14.86
N GLU A 176 -11.86 3.33 14.37
CA GLU A 176 -13.18 3.56 14.96
C GLU A 176 -14.28 2.67 14.36
N LYS A 177 -14.34 2.55 13.01
CA LYS A 177 -15.44 1.90 12.31
C LYS A 177 -15.20 0.41 12.16
N THR A 178 -15.53 -0.35 13.19
CA THR A 178 -15.29 -1.79 13.25
C THR A 178 -16.33 -2.62 12.49
N ILE A 179 -15.86 -3.73 11.94
CA ILE A 179 -16.66 -4.83 11.42
C ILE A 179 -16.23 -6.08 12.20
N ASN A 180 -17.13 -6.64 13.01
CA ASN A 180 -16.82 -7.83 13.79
C ASN A 180 -16.93 -9.07 12.92
N GLU A 181 -15.82 -9.76 12.74
CA GLU A 181 -15.77 -11.13 12.21
C GLU A 181 -15.33 -12.10 13.32
N LYS A 182 -15.76 -13.37 13.22
CA LYS A 182 -15.64 -14.36 14.32
C LYS A 182 -14.28 -14.43 15.02
N HIS A 183 -13.18 -14.10 14.33
CA HIS A 183 -11.82 -14.23 14.87
C HIS A 183 -10.88 -13.10 14.43
N LEU A 184 -11.42 -12.02 13.83
CA LEU A 184 -10.62 -10.92 13.33
C LEU A 184 -11.44 -9.63 13.36
N LEU A 185 -10.90 -8.60 14.00
CA LEU A 185 -11.46 -7.27 13.94
C LEU A 185 -11.02 -6.59 12.64
N LEU A 186 -12.00 -6.16 11.87
CA LEU A 186 -11.79 -5.42 10.64
C LEU A 186 -12.24 -3.97 10.83
N TYR A 187 -11.64 -3.06 10.08
CA TYR A 187 -11.96 -1.64 10.13
C TYR A 187 -12.37 -1.14 8.75
N LYS A 188 -13.54 -0.52 8.66
CA LYS A 188 -13.95 0.20 7.46
C LYS A 188 -13.23 1.54 7.41
N ALA A 189 -12.02 1.52 6.90
CA ALA A 189 -11.14 2.67 6.90
C ALA A 189 -10.38 2.80 5.58
N ARG A 190 -10.01 4.03 5.24
CA ARG A 190 -9.18 4.31 4.06
C ARG A 190 -7.80 3.71 4.24
N ILE A 191 -7.31 3.06 3.19
CA ILE A 191 -5.93 2.64 3.06
C ILE A 191 -5.27 3.61 2.07
N ASP A 192 -4.19 4.23 2.45
CA ASP A 192 -3.42 5.10 1.57
C ASP A 192 -2.58 4.26 0.59
N THR A 193 -1.37 4.63 0.29
CA THR A 193 -0.44 3.81 -0.51
C THR A 193 0.28 2.74 0.29
N THR A 194 -0.18 2.50 1.51
CA THR A 194 0.29 1.41 2.36
C THR A 194 -0.10 0.05 1.81
N PHE A 195 0.58 -1.00 2.26
CA PHE A 195 0.39 -2.37 1.81
C PHE A 195 -1.09 -2.77 1.67
N ALA A 196 -1.53 -3.10 0.46
CA ALA A 196 -2.89 -3.55 0.23
C ALA A 196 -3.01 -4.48 -0.99
N LEU A 197 -3.87 -5.51 -0.87
CA LEU A 197 -4.31 -6.35 -1.96
C LEU A 197 -5.46 -5.66 -2.71
N TYR A 198 -5.24 -5.41 -3.98
CA TYR A 198 -6.19 -4.77 -4.89
C TYR A 198 -6.93 -5.80 -5.75
N ARG A 199 -8.21 -5.50 -6.05
CA ARG A 199 -8.95 -6.24 -7.08
C ARG A 199 -8.41 -5.94 -8.47
N PRO A 200 -8.66 -6.84 -9.45
CA PRO A 200 -8.46 -6.53 -10.86
C PRO A 200 -9.18 -5.24 -11.30
N PHE A 201 -8.61 -4.56 -12.27
CA PHE A 201 -9.16 -3.36 -12.93
C PHE A 201 -9.43 -2.13 -12.04
N VAL A 202 -8.94 -2.10 -10.81
CA VAL A 202 -9.05 -0.93 -9.93
C VAL A 202 -8.22 0.23 -10.48
N THR A 203 -8.79 1.43 -10.48
CA THR A 203 -8.13 2.67 -10.90
C THR A 203 -7.83 3.57 -9.70
N LYS A 204 -6.82 4.46 -9.83
CA LYS A 204 -6.44 5.39 -8.76
C LYS A 204 -7.55 6.33 -8.30
N HIS A 205 -8.42 6.73 -9.21
CA HIS A 205 -9.49 7.70 -8.93
C HIS A 205 -10.63 7.13 -8.08
N LEU A 206 -10.64 5.83 -7.87
CA LEU A 206 -11.70 5.15 -7.17
C LEU A 206 -11.43 5.00 -5.67
N GLY A 207 -10.20 5.27 -5.24
CA GLY A 207 -9.75 5.08 -3.87
C GLY A 207 -10.54 5.82 -2.80
N THR A 208 -11.13 6.97 -3.13
CA THR A 208 -11.93 7.78 -2.19
C THR A 208 -13.41 7.44 -2.18
N LEU A 209 -13.94 6.79 -3.23
CA LEU A 209 -15.38 6.55 -3.41
C LEU A 209 -15.83 5.18 -2.93
N TYR A 210 -14.92 4.25 -2.67
CA TYR A 210 -15.27 2.87 -2.38
C TYR A 210 -14.73 2.38 -1.05
N PRO A 211 -15.50 1.47 -0.41
CA PRO A 211 -15.10 0.89 0.85
C PRO A 211 -13.74 0.19 0.72
N GLN A 212 -12.91 0.43 1.70
CA GLN A 212 -11.65 -0.25 1.91
C GLN A 212 -11.70 -0.86 3.31
N ILE A 213 -11.01 -1.97 3.50
CA ILE A 213 -10.98 -2.66 4.78
C ILE A 213 -9.53 -2.78 5.25
N ARG A 214 -9.26 -2.32 6.47
CA ARG A 214 -8.03 -2.63 7.20
C ARG A 214 -8.27 -3.84 8.09
N MET A 215 -7.35 -4.78 8.07
CA MET A 215 -7.31 -5.90 9.02
C MET A 215 -6.66 -5.42 10.31
N GLY A 216 -7.29 -5.74 11.46
CA GLY A 216 -6.71 -5.48 12.77
C GLY A 216 -5.71 -6.56 13.19
N TYR A 217 -5.30 -6.50 14.45
CA TYR A 217 -4.36 -7.48 15.01
C TYR A 217 -4.81 -8.92 14.79
N PRO A 218 -3.86 -9.82 14.50
CA PRO A 218 -2.41 -9.63 14.36
C PRO A 218 -1.94 -9.17 12.97
N TYR A 219 -2.85 -8.93 12.01
CA TYR A 219 -2.51 -8.53 10.64
C TYR A 219 -2.24 -7.02 10.58
N VAL A 220 -1.09 -6.59 11.11
CA VAL A 220 -0.67 -5.19 11.12
C VAL A 220 0.67 -5.00 10.45
N ALA A 221 0.93 -3.77 9.98
CA ALA A 221 2.19 -3.35 9.41
C ALA A 221 2.71 -2.10 10.13
N LYS A 222 4.01 -1.89 10.10
CA LYS A 222 4.69 -0.73 10.65
C LYS A 222 5.01 0.25 9.52
N HIS A 223 4.66 1.52 9.67
CA HIS A 223 5.17 2.60 8.84
C HIS A 223 6.47 3.08 9.46
N MET A 224 7.58 2.65 8.91
CA MET A 224 8.90 2.75 9.51
C MET A 224 9.34 4.18 9.87
N PRO A 225 9.00 5.24 9.08
CA PRO A 225 9.29 6.61 9.46
C PRO A 225 8.71 7.05 10.82
N TRP A 226 7.66 6.39 11.32
CA TRP A 226 7.10 6.70 12.64
C TRP A 226 7.96 6.21 13.80
N TYR A 227 8.90 5.30 13.52
CA TYR A 227 9.84 4.73 14.50
C TYR A 227 11.20 5.41 14.46
N GLU A 228 11.41 6.37 13.55
CA GLU A 228 12.65 7.14 13.46
C GLU A 228 12.77 8.13 14.61
N LYS A 229 13.99 8.23 15.16
CA LYS A 229 14.36 9.28 16.12
C LYS A 229 15.14 10.37 15.40
N SER A 230 14.80 11.63 15.68
CA SER A 230 15.41 12.79 15.01
C SER A 230 16.95 12.83 15.09
N ASN A 231 17.52 12.26 16.17
CA ASN A 231 18.95 12.21 16.41
C ASN A 231 19.66 10.95 15.88
N ASN A 232 18.92 10.00 15.31
CA ASN A 232 19.47 8.73 14.83
C ASN A 232 18.69 8.20 13.61
N LEU A 233 18.72 8.96 12.53
CA LEU A 233 18.09 8.57 11.28
C LEU A 233 18.97 7.58 10.49
N PRO A 234 18.40 6.57 9.83
CA PRO A 234 19.11 5.85 8.78
C PRO A 234 19.68 6.81 7.73
N GLU A 235 20.83 6.47 7.16
CA GLU A 235 21.51 7.34 6.21
C GLU A 235 20.64 7.68 4.99
N ASP A 236 19.95 6.67 4.45
CA ASP A 236 19.00 6.84 3.34
C ASP A 236 17.76 7.66 3.73
N SER A 237 17.31 7.60 4.99
CA SER A 237 16.25 8.48 5.49
C SER A 237 16.72 9.93 5.57
N ALA A 238 17.94 10.17 6.08
CA ALA A 238 18.52 11.49 6.08
C ALA A 238 18.72 12.03 4.65
N TYR A 239 19.14 11.16 3.71
CA TYR A 239 19.26 11.52 2.29
C TYR A 239 17.88 11.84 1.69
N TYR A 240 16.88 10.99 1.92
CA TYR A 240 15.51 11.20 1.44
C TYR A 240 14.96 12.55 1.90
N LEU A 241 15.14 12.91 3.17
CA LEU A 241 14.66 14.19 3.72
C LEU A 241 15.29 15.40 3.05
N ARG A 242 16.59 15.34 2.73
CA ARG A 242 17.27 16.43 2.00
C ARG A 242 16.74 16.59 0.58
N MET A 243 16.31 15.49 -0.06
CA MET A 243 15.85 15.47 -1.45
C MET A 243 14.32 15.54 -1.58
N ALA A 244 13.57 15.38 -0.49
CA ALA A 244 12.12 15.45 -0.50
C ALA A 244 11.66 16.89 -0.69
N ASN A 245 10.68 17.09 -1.56
CA ASN A 245 9.96 18.36 -1.60
C ASN A 245 9.30 18.61 -0.23
N ARG A 246 9.26 19.88 0.21
CA ARG A 246 8.75 20.32 1.52
C ARG A 246 7.29 19.91 1.83
N ASP A 247 6.61 19.27 0.89
CA ASP A 247 5.22 18.81 1.01
C ASP A 247 5.09 17.36 1.51
N SER A 248 6.19 16.73 1.92
CA SER A 248 6.15 15.40 2.57
C SER A 248 5.48 15.53 3.95
N THR A 249 4.27 14.98 4.08
CA THR A 249 3.37 15.18 5.23
C THR A 249 3.77 14.45 6.51
N TRP A 250 4.81 13.61 6.49
CA TRP A 250 5.13 12.67 7.56
C TRP A 250 6.26 13.10 8.50
N TYR A 251 6.94 14.19 8.21
CA TYR A 251 7.98 14.72 9.07
C TYR A 251 7.51 16.02 9.72
N LYS A 252 7.72 16.15 11.03
CA LYS A 252 7.45 17.39 11.76
C LYS A 252 8.19 18.52 11.05
N ARG A 253 7.45 19.55 10.68
CA ARG A 253 8.03 20.84 10.29
C ARG A 253 8.30 21.57 11.61
N ASP A 254 9.56 21.87 11.88
CA ASP A 254 9.93 22.88 12.85
C ASP A 254 9.41 24.24 12.40
#